data_6a70108d58528b8b24468a2ec1a34e66
#
_entry.id   6a70108d58528b8b24468a2ec1a34e66
#
_cell.length_a   1.000
_cell.length_b   1.000
_cell.length_c   1.000
_cell.angle_alpha   90.00
_cell.angle_beta   90.00
_cell.angle_gamma   90.00
#
_symmetry.space_group_name_H-M   'P 1'
#
loop_
_entity.id
_entity.type
_entity.pdbx_description
1 polymer ?
#
loop_
_entity_poly.entity_id
_entity_poly.type
_entity_poly.pdbx_seq_one_letter_code
_entity_poly.pdbx_strand_id
1 'polypeptide(L)'
;CTGFVLVTGEITTKAKLDIPAIVRQTVNEIGYNDAKTGFDGNTCAVMVALDQQSPDIAMGVDKALEAKEGGLKDELDTGAGDQGMMFGYATNETPELMPYPISLAHKLALQLTRVRKDGTLSYLRPDGKTQVSVEYDENGKPLRLEAVVLSTQHDDDVTQEQIHEDIKKYVFDPILPKELVDAQTKFFINPTGRFV
;
A
#
# COMPACT_ATOMS: atom_id res chain seq x y z
N CYS A 1 -12.14 -2.97 -12.61
CA CYS A 1 -12.31 -3.99 -13.67
C CYS A 1 -11.15 -4.98 -13.57
N THR A 2 -11.46 -6.27 -13.45
CA THR A 2 -10.46 -7.34 -13.48
C THR A 2 -9.87 -7.49 -14.88
N GLY A 3 -8.57 -7.79 -14.96
CA GLY A 3 -7.90 -8.08 -16.22
C GLY A 3 -7.52 -6.86 -17.06
N PHE A 4 -7.51 -5.65 -16.51
CA PHE A 4 -7.21 -4.43 -17.24
C PHE A 4 -6.35 -3.45 -16.43
N VAL A 5 -5.30 -2.90 -17.06
CA VAL A 5 -4.46 -1.82 -16.52
C VAL A 5 -4.48 -0.64 -17.49
N LEU A 6 -4.83 0.53 -17.00
CA LEU A 6 -4.76 1.79 -17.74
C LEU A 6 -3.61 2.63 -17.19
N VAL A 7 -2.69 3.04 -18.06
CA VAL A 7 -1.66 4.03 -17.76
C VAL A 7 -1.97 5.28 -18.53
N THR A 8 -2.26 6.37 -17.83
CA THR A 8 -2.68 7.64 -18.42
C THR A 8 -1.99 8.81 -17.73
N GLY A 9 -1.84 9.91 -18.42
CA GLY A 9 -1.26 11.14 -17.90
C GLY A 9 -0.53 11.93 -18.98
N GLU A 10 0.13 12.98 -18.53
CA GLU A 10 0.97 13.82 -19.37
C GLU A 10 2.40 13.81 -18.84
N ILE A 11 3.38 13.56 -19.71
CA ILE A 11 4.77 13.49 -19.34
C ILE A 11 5.67 13.93 -20.49
N THR A 12 6.66 14.78 -20.20
CA THR A 12 7.72 15.14 -21.13
C THR A 12 9.00 14.41 -20.75
N THR A 13 9.45 13.50 -21.61
CA THR A 13 10.64 12.70 -21.36
C THR A 13 11.35 12.31 -22.66
N LYS A 14 12.67 12.14 -22.58
CA LYS A 14 13.48 11.55 -23.67
C LYS A 14 13.61 10.03 -23.53
N ALA A 15 13.15 9.44 -22.42
CA ALA A 15 13.20 8.02 -22.19
C ALA A 15 12.25 7.29 -23.15
N LYS A 16 12.71 6.16 -23.67
CA LYS A 16 11.88 5.22 -24.44
C LYS A 16 11.55 4.05 -23.53
N LEU A 17 10.29 3.97 -23.11
CA LEU A 17 9.82 2.95 -22.18
C LEU A 17 8.85 2.01 -22.88
N ASP A 18 9.01 0.72 -22.66
CA ASP A 18 8.00 -0.29 -22.97
C ASP A 18 7.04 -0.39 -21.76
N ILE A 19 6.06 0.50 -21.73
CA ILE A 19 5.09 0.57 -20.65
C ILE A 19 4.33 -0.75 -20.47
N PRO A 20 3.83 -1.43 -21.53
CA PRO A 20 3.20 -2.73 -21.38
C PRO A 20 4.10 -3.78 -20.71
N ALA A 21 5.38 -3.83 -21.07
CA ALA A 21 6.33 -4.77 -20.45
C ALA A 21 6.54 -4.45 -18.97
N ILE A 22 6.71 -3.18 -18.61
CA ILE A 22 6.87 -2.73 -17.22
C ILE A 22 5.62 -3.08 -16.40
N VAL A 23 4.42 -2.82 -16.92
CA VAL A 23 3.16 -3.17 -16.25
C VAL A 23 3.10 -4.68 -15.98
N ARG A 24 3.36 -5.52 -16.98
CA ARG A 24 3.32 -6.97 -16.83
C ARG A 24 4.33 -7.47 -15.79
N GLN A 25 5.54 -6.96 -15.85
CA GLN A 25 6.57 -7.28 -14.87
C GLN A 25 6.11 -6.92 -13.46
N THR A 26 5.64 -5.69 -13.25
CA THR A 26 5.19 -5.21 -11.93
C THR A 26 4.03 -6.04 -11.38
N VAL A 27 3.04 -6.35 -12.21
CA VAL A 27 1.87 -7.17 -11.80
C VAL A 27 2.31 -8.58 -11.41
N ASN A 28 3.23 -9.19 -12.17
CA ASN A 28 3.78 -10.49 -11.86
C ASN A 28 4.63 -10.49 -10.57
N GLU A 29 5.44 -9.45 -10.35
CA GLU A 29 6.24 -9.28 -9.12
C GLU A 29 5.39 -9.09 -7.86
N ILE A 30 4.21 -8.48 -8.00
CA ILE A 30 3.21 -8.40 -6.93
C ILE A 30 2.70 -9.80 -6.58
N GLY A 31 2.57 -10.69 -7.57
CA GLY A 31 2.14 -12.08 -7.42
C GLY A 31 0.84 -12.42 -8.17
N TYR A 32 0.34 -11.52 -9.02
CA TYR A 32 -0.77 -11.81 -9.94
C TYR A 32 -0.24 -12.42 -11.24
N ASN A 33 0.20 -13.67 -11.16
CA ASN A 33 0.84 -14.42 -12.24
C ASN A 33 0.11 -15.72 -12.61
N ASP A 34 -1.12 -15.90 -12.10
CA ASP A 34 -1.98 -17.04 -12.39
C ASP A 34 -3.42 -16.56 -12.67
N ALA A 35 -3.97 -16.99 -13.80
CA ALA A 35 -5.35 -16.66 -14.21
C ALA A 35 -6.42 -17.10 -13.19
N LYS A 36 -6.12 -18.08 -12.33
CA LYS A 36 -7.03 -18.54 -11.26
C LYS A 36 -7.34 -17.46 -10.24
N THR A 37 -6.46 -16.45 -10.09
CA THR A 37 -6.68 -15.33 -9.16
C THR A 37 -7.62 -14.25 -9.73
N GLY A 38 -8.14 -14.44 -10.94
CA GLY A 38 -8.99 -13.48 -11.64
C GLY A 38 -8.25 -12.30 -12.26
N PHE A 39 -6.94 -12.18 -12.02
CA PHE A 39 -6.05 -11.18 -12.61
C PHE A 39 -4.66 -11.79 -12.85
N ASP A 40 -4.15 -11.64 -14.05
CA ASP A 40 -2.86 -12.24 -14.46
C ASP A 40 -2.07 -11.23 -15.30
N GLY A 41 -0.88 -10.87 -14.84
CA GLY A 41 0.01 -9.93 -15.52
C GLY A 41 0.43 -10.39 -16.92
N ASN A 42 0.42 -11.71 -17.20
CA ASN A 42 0.77 -12.23 -18.52
C ASN A 42 -0.33 -12.02 -19.57
N THR A 43 -1.60 -11.99 -19.12
CA THR A 43 -2.77 -11.97 -20.01
C THR A 43 -3.64 -10.72 -19.88
N CYS A 44 -3.42 -9.87 -18.87
CA CYS A 44 -4.20 -8.66 -18.68
C CYS A 44 -4.10 -7.70 -19.87
N ALA A 45 -5.17 -6.98 -20.15
CA ALA A 45 -5.13 -5.88 -21.12
C ALA A 45 -4.33 -4.70 -20.53
N VAL A 46 -3.48 -4.10 -21.36
CA VAL A 46 -2.75 -2.88 -21.00
C VAL A 46 -3.08 -1.80 -22.01
N MET A 47 -3.65 -0.70 -21.55
CA MET A 47 -3.94 0.48 -22.35
C MET A 47 -3.03 1.62 -21.89
N VAL A 48 -2.39 2.29 -22.85
CA VAL A 48 -1.51 3.43 -22.60
C VAL A 48 -2.09 4.64 -23.30
N ALA A 49 -2.39 5.68 -22.51
CA ALA A 49 -2.92 6.97 -22.96
C ALA A 49 -2.05 8.08 -22.33
N LEU A 50 -0.76 8.09 -22.70
CA LEU A 50 0.18 9.11 -22.28
C LEU A 50 0.35 10.14 -23.39
N ASP A 51 0.32 11.40 -23.00
CA ASP A 51 0.52 12.54 -23.90
C ASP A 51 1.69 13.40 -23.44
N GLN A 52 2.11 14.32 -24.27
CA GLN A 52 3.15 15.27 -23.92
C GLN A 52 2.54 16.39 -23.07
N GLN A 53 3.25 16.77 -21.99
CA GLN A 53 2.85 17.89 -21.15
C GLN A 53 2.78 19.19 -21.96
N SER A 54 1.76 20.01 -21.69
CA SER A 54 1.64 21.33 -22.28
C SER A 54 2.89 22.18 -22.04
N PRO A 55 3.49 22.79 -23.08
CA PRO A 55 4.64 23.68 -22.93
C PRO A 55 4.35 24.89 -22.02
N ASP A 56 3.11 25.37 -22.00
CA ASP A 56 2.71 26.50 -21.16
C ASP A 56 2.69 26.12 -19.67
N ILE A 57 2.21 24.93 -19.36
CA ILE A 57 2.26 24.40 -18.00
C ILE A 57 3.69 24.10 -17.59
N ALA A 58 4.51 23.54 -18.50
CA ALA A 58 5.92 23.25 -18.25
C ALA A 58 6.72 24.50 -17.84
N MET A 59 6.42 25.66 -18.41
CA MET A 59 7.08 26.92 -18.01
C MET A 59 6.90 27.28 -16.53
N GLY A 60 5.79 26.89 -15.93
CA GLY A 60 5.52 27.07 -14.48
C GLY A 60 6.14 25.98 -13.62
N VAL A 61 6.23 24.75 -14.14
CA VAL A 61 6.80 23.60 -13.44
C VAL A 61 8.32 23.63 -13.47
N ASP A 62 8.92 23.90 -14.62
CA ASP A 62 10.38 23.86 -14.81
C ASP A 62 11.10 24.93 -13.98
N LYS A 63 10.46 26.06 -13.73
CA LYS A 63 11.01 27.11 -12.90
C LYS A 63 9.93 27.87 -12.13
N ALA A 64 9.99 27.79 -10.80
CA ALA A 64 9.09 28.51 -9.90
C ALA A 64 9.20 30.04 -10.08
N LEU A 65 8.14 30.78 -9.76
CA LEU A 65 8.12 32.24 -9.87
C LEU A 65 9.21 32.88 -9.03
N GLU A 66 9.37 32.41 -7.80
CA GLU A 66 10.38 32.90 -6.85
C GLU A 66 11.81 32.68 -7.37
N ALA A 67 12.05 31.60 -8.10
CA ALA A 67 13.33 31.31 -8.72
C ALA A 67 13.58 32.18 -9.95
N LYS A 68 12.51 32.56 -10.71
CA LYS A 68 12.61 33.50 -11.83
C LYS A 68 12.92 34.91 -11.36
N GLU A 69 12.43 35.31 -10.18
CA GLU A 69 12.66 36.60 -9.56
C GLU A 69 13.99 36.67 -8.75
N GLY A 70 14.74 35.58 -8.72
CA GLY A 70 16.07 35.51 -8.07
C GLY A 70 16.01 35.22 -6.57
N GLY A 71 14.88 34.84 -6.01
CA GLY A 71 14.68 34.60 -4.57
C GLY A 71 15.08 33.20 -4.09
N LEU A 72 15.06 32.19 -4.96
CA LEU A 72 15.45 30.81 -4.65
C LEU A 72 16.63 30.38 -5.52
N LYS A 73 17.55 29.67 -4.92
CA LYS A 73 18.65 29.01 -5.61
C LYS A 73 18.61 27.53 -5.35
N ASP A 74 18.97 26.73 -6.36
CA ASP A 74 19.22 25.29 -6.31
C ASP A 74 17.96 24.39 -6.36
N GLU A 75 17.92 23.32 -5.56
CA GLU A 75 17.00 22.19 -5.65
C GLU A 75 15.49 22.54 -5.49
N LEU A 76 15.18 23.76 -5.08
CA LEU A 76 13.81 24.23 -4.86
C LEU A 76 13.29 25.15 -5.98
N ASP A 77 13.93 25.17 -7.12
CA ASP A 77 13.54 26.06 -8.23
C ASP A 77 12.35 25.51 -9.08
N THR A 78 11.97 24.28 -8.86
CA THR A 78 10.81 23.66 -9.53
C THR A 78 9.49 24.22 -9.00
N GLY A 79 8.59 24.58 -9.90
CA GLY A 79 7.25 25.07 -9.57
C GLY A 79 6.20 23.97 -9.55
N ALA A 80 4.97 24.38 -9.20
CA ALA A 80 3.79 23.48 -9.23
C ALA A 80 3.09 23.54 -10.58
N GLY A 81 2.52 22.40 -11.01
CA GLY A 81 1.75 22.30 -12.25
C GLY A 81 0.34 22.89 -12.15
N ASP A 82 -0.17 23.09 -10.93
CA ASP A 82 -1.50 23.64 -10.68
C ASP A 82 -1.57 24.24 -9.28
N GLN A 83 -2.65 24.97 -9.03
CA GLN A 83 -2.99 25.46 -7.70
C GLN A 83 -3.34 24.30 -6.77
N GLY A 84 -3.08 24.45 -5.47
CA GLY A 84 -3.41 23.43 -4.50
C GLY A 84 -3.29 23.93 -3.07
N MET A 85 -3.95 23.22 -2.16
CA MET A 85 -3.80 23.38 -0.73
C MET A 85 -3.39 22.05 -0.13
N MET A 86 -2.25 22.03 0.58
CA MET A 86 -1.66 20.81 1.14
C MET A 86 -1.85 20.80 2.65
N PHE A 87 -2.16 19.61 3.17
CA PHE A 87 -2.25 19.36 4.61
C PHE A 87 -1.17 18.36 5.00
N GLY A 88 -0.51 18.60 6.10
CA GLY A 88 0.46 17.69 6.69
C GLY A 88 0.08 17.38 8.14
N TYR A 89 0.28 16.13 8.55
CA TYR A 89 0.14 15.70 9.93
C TYR A 89 1.28 14.77 10.28
N ALA A 90 1.85 14.94 11.47
CA ALA A 90 2.84 14.06 12.04
C ALA A 90 2.62 13.94 13.55
N THR A 91 2.96 12.78 14.12
CA THR A 91 2.90 12.50 15.56
C THR A 91 4.15 11.77 15.99
N ASN A 92 4.51 11.89 17.27
CA ASN A 92 5.66 11.17 17.83
C ASN A 92 5.31 9.81 18.44
N GLU A 93 4.14 9.27 18.11
CA GLU A 93 3.70 7.95 18.59
C GLU A 93 4.56 6.80 18.04
N THR A 94 5.14 6.99 16.87
CA THR A 94 5.99 6.00 16.21
C THR A 94 7.27 6.64 15.67
N PRO A 95 8.34 5.85 15.50
CA PRO A 95 9.59 6.35 14.89
C PRO A 95 9.40 6.90 13.48
N GLU A 96 8.37 6.42 12.75
CA GLU A 96 8.01 6.86 11.43
C GLU A 96 7.23 8.19 11.42
N LEU A 97 6.97 8.78 12.59
CA LEU A 97 6.15 9.98 12.81
C LEU A 97 4.72 9.84 12.28
N MET A 98 4.21 8.62 12.26
CA MET A 98 2.87 8.26 11.84
C MET A 98 1.99 7.90 13.03
N PRO A 99 0.66 8.11 12.95
CA PRO A 99 -0.26 7.62 13.97
C PRO A 99 -0.11 6.11 14.18
N TYR A 100 -0.18 5.69 15.44
CA TYR A 100 0.09 4.31 15.83
C TYR A 100 -0.79 3.26 15.12
N PRO A 101 -2.13 3.46 14.99
CA PRO A 101 -3.00 2.47 14.35
C PRO A 101 -2.60 2.18 12.90
N ILE A 102 -2.35 3.22 12.09
CA ILE A 102 -1.99 3.03 10.67
C ILE A 102 -0.58 2.49 10.50
N SER A 103 0.39 2.91 11.34
CA SER A 103 1.74 2.35 11.32
C SER A 103 1.71 0.85 11.60
N LEU A 104 0.94 0.42 12.61
CA LEU A 104 0.81 -0.98 12.95
C LEU A 104 0.07 -1.77 11.87
N ALA A 105 -1.00 -1.22 11.30
CA ALA A 105 -1.70 -1.83 10.18
C ALA A 105 -0.77 -2.03 8.96
N HIS A 106 0.06 -1.05 8.62
CA HIS A 106 1.06 -1.18 7.55
C HIS A 106 2.10 -2.28 7.86
N LYS A 107 2.58 -2.38 9.11
CA LYS A 107 3.52 -3.44 9.52
C LYS A 107 2.90 -4.84 9.38
N LEU A 108 1.62 -4.99 9.72
CA LEU A 108 0.88 -6.23 9.51
C LEU A 108 0.73 -6.58 8.03
N ALA A 109 0.37 -5.62 7.18
CA ALA A 109 0.24 -5.83 5.74
C ALA A 109 1.59 -6.18 5.09
N LEU A 110 2.67 -5.55 5.53
CA LEU A 110 4.03 -5.86 5.07
C LEU A 110 4.45 -7.28 5.49
N GLN A 111 4.16 -7.69 6.73
CA GLN A 111 4.45 -9.04 7.20
C GLN A 111 3.62 -10.09 6.45
N LEU A 112 2.34 -9.82 6.20
CA LEU A 112 1.48 -10.68 5.38
C LEU A 112 2.08 -10.88 3.97
N THR A 113 2.54 -9.80 3.34
CA THR A 113 3.21 -9.85 2.04
C THR A 113 4.51 -10.64 2.09
N ARG A 114 5.29 -10.51 3.17
CA ARG A 114 6.55 -11.24 3.35
C ARG A 114 6.32 -12.74 3.41
N VAL A 115 5.45 -13.21 4.31
CA VAL A 115 5.19 -14.66 4.50
C VAL A 115 4.56 -15.31 3.26
N ARG A 116 3.87 -14.53 2.42
CA ARG A 116 3.40 -14.97 1.12
C ARG A 116 4.54 -15.10 0.12
N LYS A 117 5.38 -14.07 -0.01
CA LYS A 117 6.45 -14.01 -1.03
C LYS A 117 7.62 -14.95 -0.73
N ASP A 118 7.93 -15.21 0.53
CA ASP A 118 8.98 -16.16 0.93
C ASP A 118 8.51 -17.62 0.96
N GLY A 119 7.22 -17.88 0.71
CA GLY A 119 6.63 -19.20 0.65
C GLY A 119 6.28 -19.81 2.01
N THR A 120 6.45 -19.08 3.12
CA THR A 120 6.04 -19.54 4.46
C THR A 120 4.55 -19.92 4.49
N LEU A 121 3.71 -19.10 3.86
CA LEU A 121 2.28 -19.35 3.67
C LEU A 121 1.96 -19.31 2.16
N SER A 122 2.28 -20.40 1.46
CA SER A 122 2.21 -20.49 -0.01
C SER A 122 0.79 -20.40 -0.58
N TYR A 123 -0.23 -20.68 0.23
CA TYR A 123 -1.64 -20.59 -0.15
C TYR A 123 -2.19 -19.16 -0.14
N LEU A 124 -1.45 -18.17 0.37
CA LEU A 124 -1.87 -16.77 0.36
C LEU A 124 -1.80 -16.17 -1.05
N ARG A 125 -2.75 -15.27 -1.35
CA ARG A 125 -2.82 -14.50 -2.58
C ARG A 125 -2.59 -13.02 -2.32
N PRO A 126 -2.34 -12.19 -3.35
CA PRO A 126 -1.86 -10.82 -3.14
C PRO A 126 -2.82 -9.87 -2.45
N ASP A 127 -4.15 -10.05 -2.60
CA ASP A 127 -5.11 -9.15 -1.96
C ASP A 127 -5.17 -9.39 -0.45
N GLY A 128 -4.85 -8.36 0.31
CA GLY A 128 -4.87 -8.41 1.77
C GLY A 128 -5.20 -7.03 2.36
N LYS A 129 -5.93 -7.04 3.46
CA LYS A 129 -6.38 -5.83 4.17
C LYS A 129 -6.07 -5.99 5.65
N THR A 130 -5.65 -4.90 6.27
CA THR A 130 -5.38 -4.85 7.70
C THR A 130 -6.00 -3.59 8.31
N GLN A 131 -6.53 -3.72 9.51
CA GLN A 131 -7.06 -2.60 10.28
C GLN A 131 -6.71 -2.82 11.75
N VAL A 132 -6.35 -1.75 12.45
CA VAL A 132 -6.04 -1.77 13.87
C VAL A 132 -6.84 -0.66 14.57
N SER A 133 -7.51 -1.02 15.66
CA SER A 133 -8.16 -0.07 16.57
C SER A 133 -7.38 -0.02 17.87
N VAL A 134 -7.00 1.17 18.28
CA VAL A 134 -6.20 1.42 19.50
C VAL A 134 -7.01 2.27 20.47
N GLU A 135 -7.02 1.86 21.71
CA GLU A 135 -7.54 2.67 22.81
C GLU A 135 -6.43 3.58 23.34
N TYR A 136 -6.77 4.85 23.55
CA TYR A 136 -5.87 5.88 24.05
C TYR A 136 -6.33 6.42 25.41
N ASP A 137 -5.40 6.85 26.23
CA ASP A 137 -5.69 7.62 27.43
C ASP A 137 -6.06 9.09 27.09
N GLU A 138 -6.43 9.86 28.12
CA GLU A 138 -6.77 11.28 28.00
C GLU A 138 -5.61 12.17 27.50
N ASN A 139 -4.38 11.67 27.57
CA ASN A 139 -3.17 12.36 27.13
C ASN A 139 -2.73 11.93 25.71
N GLY A 140 -3.52 11.06 25.05
CA GLY A 140 -3.21 10.55 23.72
C GLY A 140 -2.14 9.46 23.69
N LYS A 141 -1.89 8.77 24.83
CA LYS A 141 -0.96 7.63 24.89
C LYS A 141 -1.72 6.33 24.59
N PRO A 142 -1.21 5.47 23.69
CA PRO A 142 -1.79 4.15 23.46
C PRO A 142 -1.83 3.30 24.73
N LEU A 143 -3.01 2.77 25.07
CA LEU A 143 -3.23 1.91 26.24
C LEU A 143 -3.29 0.44 25.87
N ARG A 144 -4.08 0.09 24.84
CA ARG A 144 -4.28 -1.29 24.39
C ARG A 144 -4.80 -1.36 22.96
N LEU A 145 -4.66 -2.52 22.36
CA LEU A 145 -5.30 -2.83 21.08
C LEU A 145 -6.74 -3.30 21.36
N GLU A 146 -7.73 -2.54 20.90
CA GLU A 146 -9.14 -2.92 21.01
C GLU A 146 -9.49 -4.02 19.99
N ALA A 147 -9.07 -3.84 18.73
CA ALA A 147 -9.35 -4.80 17.68
C ALA A 147 -8.25 -4.81 16.59
N VAL A 148 -7.97 -6.00 16.09
CA VAL A 148 -7.11 -6.22 14.93
C VAL A 148 -7.92 -7.02 13.90
N VAL A 149 -8.08 -6.44 12.70
CA VAL A 149 -8.77 -7.09 11.58
C VAL A 149 -7.75 -7.38 10.49
N LEU A 150 -7.77 -8.60 9.98
CA LEU A 150 -6.99 -8.99 8.81
C LEU A 150 -7.87 -9.80 7.87
N SER A 151 -7.93 -9.40 6.61
CA SER A 151 -8.54 -10.19 5.54
C SER A 151 -7.51 -10.48 4.49
N THR A 152 -7.40 -11.71 4.05
CA THR A 152 -6.42 -12.14 3.04
C THR A 152 -7.05 -13.10 2.07
N GLN A 153 -6.80 -12.86 0.79
CA GLN A 153 -7.14 -13.79 -0.27
C GLN A 153 -6.29 -15.07 -0.15
N HIS A 154 -6.88 -16.23 -0.43
CA HIS A 154 -6.23 -17.53 -0.25
C HIS A 154 -6.72 -18.55 -1.27
N ASP A 155 -6.01 -19.66 -1.42
CA ASP A 155 -6.46 -20.80 -2.21
C ASP A 155 -7.72 -21.45 -1.59
N ASP A 156 -8.49 -22.12 -2.41
CA ASP A 156 -9.78 -22.70 -2.02
C ASP A 156 -9.66 -24.03 -1.25
N ASP A 157 -8.49 -24.63 -1.21
CA ASP A 157 -8.18 -25.89 -0.54
C ASP A 157 -7.68 -25.74 0.90
N VAL A 158 -7.52 -24.50 1.42
CA VAL A 158 -7.13 -24.24 2.80
C VAL A 158 -8.35 -23.97 3.69
N THR A 159 -8.34 -24.50 4.92
CA THR A 159 -9.43 -24.28 5.88
C THR A 159 -9.30 -22.95 6.61
N GLN A 160 -10.42 -22.41 7.11
CA GLN A 160 -10.41 -21.16 7.89
C GLN A 160 -9.64 -21.33 9.21
N GLU A 161 -9.74 -22.50 9.84
CA GLU A 161 -9.00 -22.83 11.05
C GLU A 161 -7.50 -22.74 10.83
N GLN A 162 -7.00 -23.32 9.72
CA GLN A 162 -5.59 -23.23 9.35
C GLN A 162 -5.15 -21.79 9.11
N ILE A 163 -5.97 -21.00 8.39
CA ILE A 163 -5.68 -19.59 8.15
C ILE A 163 -5.59 -18.82 9.47
N HIS A 164 -6.51 -19.05 10.40
CA HIS A 164 -6.54 -18.38 11.70
C HIS A 164 -5.29 -18.70 12.53
N GLU A 165 -4.88 -19.97 12.60
CA GLU A 165 -3.68 -20.39 13.32
C GLU A 165 -2.41 -19.78 12.69
N ASP A 166 -2.28 -19.86 11.38
CA ASP A 166 -1.12 -19.39 10.65
C ASP A 166 -0.99 -17.85 10.69
N ILE A 167 -2.08 -17.11 10.48
CA ILE A 167 -2.05 -15.65 10.58
C ILE A 167 -1.68 -15.21 11.99
N LYS A 168 -2.21 -15.85 13.02
CA LYS A 168 -1.84 -15.57 14.40
C LYS A 168 -0.34 -15.78 14.62
N LYS A 169 0.16 -16.94 14.22
CA LYS A 169 1.54 -17.36 14.46
C LYS A 169 2.57 -16.58 13.63
N TYR A 170 2.29 -16.36 12.34
CA TYR A 170 3.30 -15.84 11.40
C TYR A 170 3.12 -14.35 11.08
N VAL A 171 1.96 -13.76 11.38
CA VAL A 171 1.68 -12.35 11.10
C VAL A 171 1.45 -11.56 12.39
N PHE A 172 0.56 -11.98 13.28
CA PHE A 172 0.23 -11.22 14.48
C PHE A 172 1.34 -11.31 15.54
N ASP A 173 1.75 -12.50 15.94
CA ASP A 173 2.72 -12.71 17.02
C ASP A 173 4.08 -12.00 16.79
N PRO A 174 4.62 -11.93 15.54
CA PRO A 174 5.86 -11.20 15.29
C PRO A 174 5.73 -9.69 15.28
N ILE A 175 4.53 -9.14 15.06
CA ILE A 175 4.33 -7.71 14.79
C ILE A 175 3.60 -7.00 15.94
N LEU A 176 2.62 -7.65 16.57
CA LEU A 176 1.82 -6.99 17.59
C LEU A 176 2.62 -6.82 18.90
N PRO A 177 2.61 -5.62 19.49
CA PRO A 177 3.28 -5.36 20.76
C PRO A 177 2.54 -6.08 21.89
N LYS A 178 3.23 -6.98 22.57
CA LYS A 178 2.64 -7.85 23.61
C LYS A 178 2.06 -7.05 24.78
N GLU A 179 2.64 -5.91 25.06
CA GLU A 179 2.22 -4.99 26.13
C GLU A 179 0.88 -4.29 25.85
N LEU A 180 0.46 -4.24 24.60
CA LEU A 180 -0.82 -3.64 24.20
C LEU A 180 -1.90 -4.67 23.85
N VAL A 181 -1.57 -5.97 23.89
CA VAL A 181 -2.52 -7.06 23.67
C VAL A 181 -2.94 -7.65 25.01
N ASP A 182 -4.25 -7.72 25.24
CA ASP A 182 -4.84 -8.28 26.45
C ASP A 182 -5.96 -9.29 26.16
N ALA A 183 -6.61 -9.81 27.21
CA ALA A 183 -7.68 -10.79 27.07
C ALA A 183 -8.97 -10.23 26.41
N GLN A 184 -9.10 -8.92 26.29
CA GLN A 184 -10.23 -8.24 25.66
C GLN A 184 -9.94 -7.84 24.20
N THR A 185 -8.69 -7.93 23.75
CA THR A 185 -8.30 -7.64 22.38
C THR A 185 -9.00 -8.59 21.39
N LYS A 186 -9.74 -8.04 20.46
CA LYS A 186 -10.52 -8.78 19.47
C LYS A 186 -9.70 -9.02 18.23
N PHE A 187 -9.65 -10.26 17.76
CA PHE A 187 -8.99 -10.66 16.52
C PHE A 187 -10.02 -11.13 15.51
N PHE A 188 -10.03 -10.49 14.35
CA PHE A 188 -10.92 -10.85 13.25
C PHE A 188 -10.07 -11.21 12.03
N ILE A 189 -10.05 -12.48 11.67
CA ILE A 189 -9.33 -13.00 10.51
C ILE A 189 -10.37 -13.55 9.53
N ASN A 190 -10.39 -13.00 8.30
CA ASN A 190 -11.38 -13.30 7.28
C ASN A 190 -12.83 -13.34 7.86
N PRO A 191 -13.31 -12.27 8.53
CA PRO A 191 -14.57 -12.31 9.30
C PRO A 191 -15.81 -12.59 8.43
N THR A 192 -15.72 -12.38 7.13
CA THR A 192 -16.79 -12.73 6.17
C THR A 192 -16.72 -14.19 5.72
N GLY A 193 -15.71 -14.93 6.16
CA GLY A 193 -15.47 -16.31 5.78
C GLY A 193 -14.49 -16.44 4.62
N ARG A 194 -14.89 -17.07 3.53
CA ARG A 194 -14.03 -17.38 2.38
C ARG A 194 -13.66 -16.12 1.58
N PHE A 195 -12.36 -16.00 1.19
CA PHE A 195 -11.84 -14.95 0.34
C PHE A 195 -10.89 -15.55 -0.73
N VAL A 196 -11.49 -16.10 -1.78
CA VAL A 196 -10.81 -16.80 -2.88
C VAL A 196 -10.82 -15.97 -4.15
#